data_23205eb350ca23470cd3707cf5a3023d
#
_entry.id   23205eb350ca23470cd3707cf5a3023d
#
_cell.length_a   1.000
_cell.length_b   1.000
_cell.length_c   1.000
_cell.angle_alpha   90.00
_cell.angle_beta   90.00
_cell.angle_gamma   90.00
#
_symmetry.space_group_name_H-M   'P 1'
#
loop_
_entity.id
_entity.type
_entity.pdbx_description
1 polymer ?
#
loop_
_entity_poly.entity_id
_entity_poly.type
_entity_poly.pdbx_seq_one_letter_code
_entity_poly.pdbx_strand_id
1 'polypeptide(L)'
;MSPTPTTSTNASPARDEVRGVVPKLIDLSEKVLFGDVWERPGLSKRDRSLITVAALMAMYRPEQLKGHTERALANGVTKDEIGELITHLAFYSGWPSAMSAAKVVKQVFEGRKA
;
A
#
# COMPACT_ATOMS: atom_id res chain seq x y z
N MET A 1 27.00 -9.19 -0.79
CA MET A 1 26.50 -8.79 -0.49
C MET A 1 25.71 -8.24 -0.62
N SER A 2 25.26 -8.08 -0.49
CA SER A 2 24.42 -7.59 -0.48
C SER A 2 23.95 -6.74 -0.31
N PRO A 3 23.62 -6.20 -0.34
CA PRO A 3 23.09 -5.34 -0.15
C PRO A 3 22.44 -4.71 0.25
N THR A 4 22.22 -4.42 0.39
CA THR A 4 21.60 -3.84 0.69
C THR A 4 20.77 -3.44 0.75
N PRO A 5 20.69 -3.19 0.74
CA PRO A 5 19.64 -2.97 1.15
C PRO A 5 18.66 -2.47 0.85
N THR A 6 18.52 -2.41 0.61
CA THR A 6 17.72 -2.05 0.41
C THR A 6 16.76 -2.18 0.13
N THR A 7 16.85 -2.62 -0.36
CA THR A 7 15.90 -2.65 -0.55
C THR A 7 14.93 -2.44 0.30
N SER A 8 14.79 -1.47 0.92
CA SER A 8 13.76 -1.20 1.88
C SER A 8 12.37 -1.18 1.27
N THR A 9 12.26 -0.88 -0.03
CA THR A 9 10.94 -0.92 -0.67
C THR A 9 10.33 -2.31 -0.66
N ASN A 10 11.17 -3.35 -0.54
CA ASN A 10 10.67 -4.71 -0.45
C ASN A 10 10.65 -5.26 0.97
N ALA A 11 11.18 -4.51 1.92
CA ALA A 11 11.16 -4.95 3.30
C ALA A 11 9.73 -4.89 3.83
N SER A 12 9.30 -5.92 4.52
CA SER A 12 7.95 -5.96 5.06
C SER A 12 7.89 -6.86 6.28
N PRO A 13 7.72 -6.26 7.46
CA PRO A 13 7.51 -7.07 8.66
C PRO A 13 6.28 -7.97 8.54
N ALA A 14 5.24 -7.50 7.85
CA ALA A 14 4.02 -8.30 7.67
C ALA A 14 4.31 -9.56 6.86
N ARG A 15 5.12 -9.44 5.80
CA ARG A 15 5.48 -10.62 5.01
C ARG A 15 6.39 -11.56 5.81
N ASP A 16 7.32 -10.99 6.55
CA ASP A 16 8.23 -11.80 7.35
C ASP A 16 7.48 -12.61 8.40
N GLU A 17 6.41 -12.03 8.93
CA GLU A 17 5.62 -12.68 9.97
C GLU A 17 5.02 -13.99 9.49
N VAL A 18 4.65 -14.09 8.23
CA VAL A 18 3.99 -15.28 7.70
C VAL A 18 4.88 -16.10 6.77
N ARG A 19 6.13 -15.71 6.62
CA ARG A 19 7.05 -16.40 5.71
C ARG A 19 7.20 -17.88 6.05
N GLY A 20 7.18 -18.24 7.32
CA GLY A 20 7.31 -19.62 7.73
C GLY A 20 6.06 -20.45 7.44
N VAL A 21 4.93 -19.81 7.25
CA VAL A 21 3.65 -20.50 6.99
C VAL A 21 3.40 -20.63 5.50
N VAL A 22 3.66 -19.58 4.73
CA VAL A 22 3.39 -19.55 3.28
C VAL A 22 4.61 -19.06 2.52
N PRO A 23 5.72 -19.81 2.58
CA PRO A 23 6.98 -19.33 1.98
C PRO A 23 6.87 -19.07 0.48
N LYS A 24 6.12 -19.89 -0.26
CA LYS A 24 5.97 -19.68 -1.69
C LYS A 24 5.20 -18.40 -1.99
N LEU A 25 4.18 -18.10 -1.20
CA LEU A 25 3.43 -16.86 -1.36
C LEU A 25 4.34 -15.65 -1.16
N ILE A 26 5.17 -15.69 -0.13
CA ILE A 26 6.07 -14.58 0.14
C ILE A 26 7.14 -14.46 -0.94
N ASP A 27 7.67 -15.60 -1.42
CA ASP A 27 8.62 -15.60 -2.51
C ASP A 27 8.02 -14.94 -3.76
N LEU A 28 6.78 -15.27 -4.09
CA LEU A 28 6.09 -14.66 -5.23
C LEU A 28 5.85 -13.18 -5.01
N SER A 29 5.51 -12.77 -3.79
CA SER A 29 5.32 -11.36 -3.46
C SER A 29 6.61 -10.58 -3.73
N GLU A 30 7.73 -11.12 -3.33
CA GLU A 30 9.00 -10.40 -3.44
C GLU A 30 9.56 -10.45 -4.86
N LYS A 31 9.48 -11.58 -5.53
CA LYS A 31 10.12 -11.75 -6.83
C LYS A 31 9.21 -11.36 -7.99
N VAL A 32 7.92 -11.65 -7.89
CA VAL A 32 7.00 -11.39 -8.99
C VAL A 32 6.24 -10.10 -8.78
N LEU A 33 5.57 -9.94 -7.64
CA LEU A 33 4.76 -8.74 -7.44
C LEU A 33 5.65 -7.50 -7.35
N PHE A 34 6.53 -7.44 -6.38
CA PHE A 34 7.35 -6.25 -6.16
C PHE A 34 8.62 -6.24 -6.99
N GLY A 35 9.15 -7.42 -7.33
CA GLY A 35 10.38 -7.50 -8.13
C GLY A 35 10.15 -7.38 -9.63
N ASP A 36 8.92 -7.59 -10.09
CA ASP A 36 8.61 -7.56 -11.52
C ASP A 36 7.43 -6.62 -11.79
N VAL A 37 6.25 -6.93 -11.30
CA VAL A 37 5.03 -6.19 -11.68
C VAL A 37 5.14 -4.72 -11.32
N TRP A 38 5.56 -4.41 -10.09
CA TRP A 38 5.69 -3.02 -9.65
C TRP A 38 6.82 -2.27 -10.37
N GLU A 39 7.74 -2.99 -11.00
CA GLU A 39 8.86 -2.39 -11.72
C GLU A 39 8.56 -2.18 -13.20
N ARG A 40 7.41 -2.63 -13.68
CA ARG A 40 7.06 -2.50 -15.10
C ARG A 40 6.82 -1.03 -15.45
N PRO A 41 7.24 -0.60 -16.65
CA PRO A 41 7.12 0.82 -17.02
C PRO A 41 5.71 1.25 -17.44
N GLY A 42 4.76 0.32 -17.55
CA GLY A 42 3.41 0.66 -18.02
C GLY A 42 2.62 1.57 -17.11
N LEU A 43 2.93 1.58 -15.81
CA LEU A 43 2.37 2.53 -14.84
C LEU A 43 3.48 2.95 -13.91
N SER A 44 3.47 4.20 -13.49
CA SER A 44 4.42 4.67 -12.50
C SER A 44 4.15 4.00 -11.14
N LYS A 45 5.14 3.98 -10.29
CA LYS A 45 4.95 3.47 -8.93
C LYS A 45 3.94 4.31 -8.17
N ARG A 46 3.88 5.60 -8.46
CA ARG A 46 2.90 6.49 -7.89
C ARG A 46 1.48 6.04 -8.25
N ASP A 47 1.23 5.81 -9.53
CA ASP A 47 -0.09 5.38 -9.99
C ASP A 47 -0.43 3.99 -9.49
N ARG A 48 0.54 3.08 -9.45
CA ARG A 48 0.31 1.75 -8.87
C ARG A 48 -0.10 1.85 -7.40
N SER A 49 0.56 2.73 -6.65
CA SER A 49 0.19 2.95 -5.25
C SER A 49 -1.23 3.49 -5.12
N LEU A 50 -1.58 4.46 -5.96
CA LEU A 50 -2.90 5.08 -5.89
C LEU A 50 -4.00 4.04 -6.15
N ILE A 51 -3.86 3.22 -7.19
CA ILE A 51 -4.88 2.22 -7.50
C ILE A 51 -4.89 1.10 -6.45
N THR A 52 -3.75 0.78 -5.84
CA THR A 52 -3.70 -0.24 -4.80
C THR A 52 -4.43 0.24 -3.54
N VAL A 53 -4.20 1.50 -3.15
CA VAL A 53 -4.93 2.09 -2.02
C VAL A 53 -6.44 2.07 -2.31
N ALA A 54 -6.84 2.42 -3.53
CA ALA A 54 -8.24 2.39 -3.93
C ALA A 54 -8.83 0.99 -3.80
N ALA A 55 -8.11 -0.01 -4.27
CA ALA A 55 -8.59 -1.40 -4.22
C ALA A 55 -8.72 -1.88 -2.78
N LEU A 56 -7.74 -1.58 -1.94
CA LEU A 56 -7.75 -2.05 -0.55
C LEU A 56 -8.86 -1.38 0.25
N MET A 57 -9.12 -0.09 -0.01
CA MET A 57 -10.24 0.59 0.60
C MET A 57 -11.55 -0.03 0.16
N ALA A 58 -11.74 -0.24 -1.14
CA ALA A 58 -12.99 -0.76 -1.68
C ALA A 58 -13.28 -2.17 -1.18
N MET A 59 -12.24 -2.98 -1.04
CA MET A 59 -12.40 -4.36 -0.54
C MET A 59 -12.44 -4.46 0.98
N TYR A 60 -12.30 -3.34 1.65
CA TYR A 60 -12.27 -3.29 3.12
C TYR A 60 -11.12 -4.13 3.66
N ARG A 61 -9.89 -3.72 3.39
CA ARG A 61 -8.67 -4.39 3.87
C ARG A 61 -7.84 -3.40 4.69
N PRO A 62 -8.30 -3.07 5.92
CA PRO A 62 -7.67 -1.98 6.68
C PRO A 62 -6.22 -2.24 7.05
N GLU A 63 -5.84 -3.48 7.32
CA GLU A 63 -4.46 -3.77 7.70
C GLU A 63 -3.50 -3.52 6.54
N GLN A 64 -3.85 -4.03 5.36
CA GLN A 64 -3.02 -3.83 4.18
C GLN A 64 -3.06 -2.38 3.72
N LEU A 65 -4.19 -1.71 3.93
CA LEU A 65 -4.35 -0.31 3.57
C LEU A 65 -3.34 0.57 4.30
N LYS A 66 -3.07 0.26 5.57
CA LYS A 66 -2.11 1.05 6.34
C LYS A 66 -0.73 1.05 5.66
N GLY A 67 -0.20 -0.12 5.37
CA GLY A 67 1.12 -0.23 4.75
C GLY A 67 1.16 0.38 3.35
N HIS A 68 0.10 0.21 2.57
CA HIS A 68 0.07 0.76 1.22
C HIS A 68 -0.17 2.25 1.20
N THR A 69 -0.82 2.81 2.21
CA THR A 69 -0.90 4.27 2.35
C THR A 69 0.49 4.85 2.58
N GLU A 70 1.28 4.21 3.43
CA GLU A 70 2.66 4.64 3.65
C GLU A 70 3.49 4.54 2.37
N ARG A 71 3.34 3.44 1.63
CA ARG A 71 4.02 3.27 0.35
C ARG A 71 3.58 4.32 -0.65
N ALA A 72 2.29 4.65 -0.68
CA ALA A 72 1.78 5.66 -1.60
C ALA A 72 2.41 7.02 -1.34
N LEU A 73 2.51 7.42 -0.07
CA LEU A 73 3.16 8.67 0.28
C LEU A 73 4.65 8.65 -0.12
N ALA A 74 5.33 7.53 0.10
CA ALA A 74 6.73 7.38 -0.30
C ALA A 74 6.89 7.46 -1.82
N ASN A 75 5.90 7.01 -2.57
CA ASN A 75 5.95 7.02 -4.04
C ASN A 75 5.40 8.31 -4.64
N GLY A 76 5.09 9.31 -3.83
CA GLY A 76 4.74 10.62 -4.34
C GLY A 76 3.26 10.97 -4.39
N VAL A 77 2.40 10.08 -3.90
CA VAL A 77 0.98 10.42 -3.75
C VAL A 77 0.86 11.35 -2.55
N THR A 78 0.11 12.44 -2.69
CA THR A 78 0.00 13.41 -1.61
C THR A 78 -1.13 13.04 -0.65
N LYS A 79 -1.08 13.62 0.55
CA LYS A 79 -2.16 13.43 1.53
C LYS A 79 -3.49 13.91 0.97
N ASP A 80 -3.48 15.04 0.27
CA ASP A 80 -4.69 15.57 -0.34
C ASP A 80 -5.25 14.63 -1.39
N GLU A 81 -4.39 14.01 -2.17
CA GLU A 81 -4.83 13.05 -3.19
C GLU A 81 -5.46 11.83 -2.55
N ILE A 82 -4.91 11.36 -1.45
CA ILE A 82 -5.48 10.21 -0.75
C ILE A 82 -6.86 10.58 -0.19
N GLY A 83 -6.99 11.76 0.38
CA GLY A 83 -8.30 12.25 0.83
C GLY A 83 -9.31 12.35 -0.28
N GLU A 84 -8.87 12.82 -1.44
CA GLU A 84 -9.73 12.94 -2.61
C GLU A 84 -10.17 11.56 -3.11
N LEU A 85 -9.25 10.60 -3.11
CA LEU A 85 -9.56 9.23 -3.48
C LEU A 85 -10.64 8.63 -2.58
N ILE A 86 -10.51 8.81 -1.27
CA ILE A 86 -11.49 8.29 -0.32
C ILE A 86 -12.85 8.94 -0.53
N THR A 87 -12.85 10.26 -0.72
CA THR A 87 -14.09 11.01 -0.96
C THR A 87 -14.79 10.50 -2.22
N HIS A 88 -14.04 10.34 -3.28
CA HIS A 88 -14.59 9.87 -4.55
C HIS A 88 -15.15 8.46 -4.40
N LEU A 89 -14.39 7.56 -3.81
CA LEU A 89 -14.77 6.15 -3.71
C LEU A 89 -15.91 5.91 -2.72
N ALA A 90 -16.20 6.85 -1.83
CA ALA A 90 -17.35 6.71 -0.94
C ALA A 90 -18.64 6.49 -1.74
N PHE A 91 -18.70 7.06 -2.94
CA PHE A 91 -19.88 6.95 -3.80
C PHE A 91 -19.92 5.63 -4.59
N TYR A 92 -18.79 4.91 -4.65
CA TYR A 92 -18.70 3.67 -5.43
C TYR A 92 -18.57 2.44 -4.54
N SER A 93 -17.90 2.56 -3.40
CA SER A 93 -17.67 1.42 -2.52
C SER A 93 -18.41 1.51 -1.19
N GLY A 94 -19.12 2.61 -0.94
CA GLY A 94 -19.93 2.76 0.25
C GLY A 94 -19.30 3.63 1.30
N TRP A 95 -20.15 4.35 2.02
CA TRP A 95 -19.73 5.29 3.06
C TRP A 95 -19.00 4.59 4.22
N PRO A 96 -19.47 3.42 4.69
CA PRO A 96 -18.74 2.75 5.77
C PRO A 96 -17.30 2.40 5.41
N SER A 97 -17.05 1.96 4.18
CA SER A 97 -15.68 1.68 3.73
C SER A 97 -14.84 2.95 3.72
N ALA A 98 -15.43 4.06 3.28
CA ALA A 98 -14.74 5.35 3.26
C ALA A 98 -14.40 5.81 4.67
N MET A 99 -15.32 5.68 5.61
CA MET A 99 -15.07 6.10 6.98
C MET A 99 -13.99 5.24 7.64
N SER A 100 -14.00 3.93 7.39
CA SER A 100 -12.96 3.05 7.90
C SER A 100 -11.60 3.40 7.32
N ALA A 101 -11.55 3.64 6.00
CA ALA A 101 -10.31 4.03 5.34
C ALA A 101 -9.79 5.35 5.89
N ALA A 102 -10.68 6.31 6.12
CA ALA A 102 -10.28 7.62 6.67
C ALA A 102 -9.59 7.48 8.02
N LYS A 103 -10.08 6.57 8.87
CA LYS A 103 -9.45 6.35 10.17
C LYS A 103 -8.05 5.77 10.03
N VAL A 104 -7.88 4.80 9.13
CA VAL A 104 -6.56 4.20 8.90
C VAL A 104 -5.59 5.24 8.37
N VAL A 105 -6.03 6.02 7.37
CA VAL A 105 -5.20 7.02 6.74
C VAL A 105 -4.82 8.12 7.74
N LYS A 106 -5.74 8.52 8.61
CA LYS A 106 -5.44 9.48 9.66
C LYS A 106 -4.29 9.02 10.53
N GLN A 107 -4.31 7.75 10.93
CA GLN A 107 -3.24 7.18 11.74
C GLN A 107 -1.90 7.24 11.03
N VAL A 108 -1.90 6.91 9.74
CA VAL A 108 -0.67 6.96 8.95
C VAL A 108 -0.14 8.39 8.86
N PHE A 109 -1.03 9.35 8.58
CA PHE A 109 -0.63 10.75 8.46
C PHE A 109 -0.04 11.28 9.78
N GLU A 110 -0.65 10.90 10.90
CA GLU A 110 -0.16 11.33 12.21
C GLU A 110 1.21 10.73 12.52
N GLY A 111 1.42 9.48 12.14
CA GLY A 111 2.70 8.83 12.34
C GLY A 111 3.81 9.38 11.47
N ARG A 112 3.48 10.12 10.41
CA ARG A 112 4.47 10.70 9.50
C ARG A 112 4.69 12.18 9.72
N LYS A 113 4.22 12.74 10.85
CA LYS A 113 4.40 14.08 11.06
C LYS A 113 5.77 14.29 11.50
N ALA A 114 6.58 14.28 11.49
CA ALA A 114 7.87 14.63 11.93
C ALA A 114 8.60 15.56 10.99
#